data_682d7dd28bf4248a9c217b384b35f494
#
_entry.id   682d7dd28bf4248a9c217b384b35f494
#
_cell.length_a   1.000
_cell.length_b   1.000
_cell.length_c   1.000
_cell.angle_alpha   90.00
_cell.angle_beta   90.00
_cell.angle_gamma   90.00
#
_symmetry.space_group_name_H-M   'P 1'
#
loop_
_entity.id
_entity.type
_entity.pdbx_description
1 polymer ?
#
loop_
_entity_poly.entity_id
_entity_poly.type
_entity_poly.pdbx_seq_one_letter_code
_entity_poly.pdbx_strand_id
1 'polypeptide(L)'
;VYSNLTLGREAASRKGLREIQKCLEKETKNPSSAEDRAVSVFAGYMSSVLLHLPVDELPDVDLYAVTLPPGIKLFSAYVIAHMAYLKGEYGRALGICEAALMFRDDVYPISMIYLYCMIAMCQMNLKHLQKAKDALMLAWNVAKEDEFLEPFIEHHGLLQGLLESCIRKEDSKLYNKLSDKVIAFSRGWMSIHNPMSGNSVTDALSTVEFSIAMLASRDWNNQEIADYLGFSPNTVKTYLSRIYEKMNINKRDELKNYMLK
;
A
#
# COMPACT_ATOMS: atom_id res chain seq x y z
N VAL A 1 0.05 -12.59 7.99
CA VAL A 1 0.66 -12.70 6.66
C VAL A 1 1.73 -11.63 6.53
N TYR A 2 1.40 -10.36 6.54
CA TYR A 2 2.29 -9.22 6.29
C TYR A 2 3.53 -9.21 7.19
N SER A 3 3.36 -9.31 8.52
CA SER A 3 4.49 -9.36 9.46
C SER A 3 5.50 -10.48 9.15
N ASN A 4 5.03 -11.62 8.64
CA ASN A 4 5.92 -12.69 8.20
C ASN A 4 6.67 -12.33 6.92
N LEU A 5 6.04 -11.58 5.98
CA LEU A 5 6.71 -11.08 4.78
C LEU A 5 7.80 -10.07 5.15
N THR A 6 7.48 -9.11 6.01
CA THR A 6 8.43 -8.11 6.52
C THR A 6 9.66 -8.75 7.21
N LEU A 7 9.47 -9.94 7.79
CA LEU A 7 10.52 -10.73 8.43
C LEU A 7 11.20 -11.75 7.49
N GLY A 8 10.86 -11.77 6.20
CA GLY A 8 11.38 -12.73 5.23
C GLY A 8 10.91 -14.17 5.45
N ARG A 9 9.80 -14.39 6.18
CA ARG A 9 9.28 -15.72 6.54
C ARG A 9 8.17 -16.17 5.55
N GLU A 10 8.50 -16.36 4.30
CA GLU A 10 7.56 -16.65 3.21
C GLU A 10 6.71 -17.91 3.46
N ALA A 11 7.32 -19.00 3.94
CA ALA A 11 6.59 -20.25 4.22
C ALA A 11 5.48 -20.05 5.28
N ALA A 12 5.75 -19.25 6.31
CA ALA A 12 4.77 -18.90 7.34
C ALA A 12 3.65 -18.01 6.77
N SER A 13 3.96 -17.08 5.88
CA SER A 13 2.98 -16.27 5.16
C SER A 13 2.07 -17.10 4.28
N ARG A 14 2.63 -18.02 3.48
CA ARG A 14 1.85 -18.97 2.65
C ARG A 14 0.92 -19.86 3.50
N LYS A 15 1.39 -20.31 4.66
CA LYS A 15 0.55 -21.06 5.59
C LYS A 15 -0.60 -20.19 6.11
N GLY A 16 -0.30 -18.94 6.53
CA GLY A 16 -1.30 -17.99 7.00
C GLY A 16 -2.38 -17.69 5.96
N LEU A 17 -2.01 -17.49 4.71
CA LEU A 17 -2.97 -17.28 3.60
C LEU A 17 -3.93 -18.48 3.47
N ARG A 18 -3.40 -19.71 3.47
CA ARG A 18 -4.24 -20.91 3.37
C ARG A 18 -5.20 -21.07 4.55
N GLU A 19 -4.77 -20.73 5.77
CA GLU A 19 -5.65 -20.79 6.93
C GLU A 19 -6.75 -19.72 6.87
N ILE A 20 -6.46 -18.50 6.46
CA ILE A 20 -7.45 -17.44 6.24
C ILE A 20 -8.49 -17.88 5.22
N GLN A 21 -8.06 -18.41 4.08
CA GLN A 21 -8.96 -18.87 3.02
C GLN A 21 -9.91 -19.97 3.54
N LYS A 22 -9.41 -20.97 4.28
CA LYS A 22 -10.24 -22.01 4.89
C LYS A 22 -11.25 -21.45 5.90
N CYS A 23 -10.86 -20.47 6.70
CA CYS A 23 -11.75 -19.82 7.65
C CYS A 23 -12.90 -19.10 6.93
N LEU A 24 -12.56 -18.31 5.89
CA LEU A 24 -13.55 -17.59 5.08
C LEU A 24 -14.56 -18.55 4.44
N GLU A 25 -14.10 -19.66 3.86
CA GLU A 25 -14.97 -20.69 3.26
C GLU A 25 -15.94 -21.33 4.27
N LYS A 26 -15.53 -21.43 5.53
CA LYS A 26 -16.33 -22.03 6.59
C LYS A 26 -17.35 -21.06 7.19
N GLU A 27 -16.92 -19.84 7.49
CA GLU A 27 -17.72 -18.86 8.25
C GLU A 27 -18.78 -18.17 7.40
N THR A 28 -18.53 -17.99 6.10
CA THR A 28 -19.54 -17.45 5.18
C THR A 28 -20.79 -18.33 5.05
N LYS A 29 -20.69 -19.64 5.39
CA LYS A 29 -21.79 -20.58 5.22
C LYS A 29 -22.79 -20.60 6.38
N ASN A 30 -22.39 -20.28 7.62
CA ASN A 30 -23.27 -20.34 8.80
C ASN A 30 -22.86 -19.31 9.89
N PRO A 31 -23.12 -18.02 9.72
CA PRO A 31 -22.86 -17.02 10.76
C PRO A 31 -23.84 -17.21 11.93
N SER A 32 -23.32 -17.18 13.17
CA SER A 32 -24.09 -17.42 14.40
C SER A 32 -24.88 -16.19 14.88
N SER A 33 -24.42 -14.98 14.52
CA SER A 33 -25.06 -13.69 14.86
C SER A 33 -24.93 -12.66 13.74
N ALA A 34 -25.63 -11.53 13.87
CA ALA A 34 -25.51 -10.41 12.95
C ALA A 34 -24.11 -9.79 13.01
N GLU A 35 -23.51 -9.73 14.19
CA GLU A 35 -22.14 -9.23 14.39
C GLU A 35 -21.12 -10.16 13.76
N ASP A 36 -21.23 -11.47 13.96
CA ASP A 36 -20.35 -12.46 13.33
C ASP A 36 -20.43 -12.37 11.82
N ARG A 37 -21.63 -12.16 11.28
CA ARG A 37 -21.83 -11.98 9.84
C ARG A 37 -21.15 -10.69 9.33
N ALA A 38 -21.27 -9.58 10.06
CA ALA A 38 -20.62 -8.33 9.70
C ALA A 38 -19.09 -8.47 9.71
N VAL A 39 -18.53 -9.11 10.73
CA VAL A 39 -17.09 -9.38 10.83
C VAL A 39 -16.61 -10.30 9.71
N SER A 40 -17.36 -11.35 9.37
CA SER A 40 -17.01 -12.28 8.30
C SER A 40 -17.03 -11.58 6.92
N VAL A 41 -18.04 -10.77 6.63
CA VAL A 41 -18.11 -9.98 5.40
C VAL A 41 -16.92 -9.01 5.32
N PHE A 42 -16.63 -8.29 6.39
CA PHE A 42 -15.49 -7.39 6.45
C PHE A 42 -14.16 -8.13 6.26
N ALA A 43 -13.96 -9.28 6.93
CA ALA A 43 -12.76 -10.10 6.78
C ALA A 43 -12.58 -10.59 5.32
N GLY A 44 -13.67 -10.93 4.65
CA GLY A 44 -13.67 -11.27 3.23
C GLY A 44 -13.17 -10.11 2.36
N TYR A 45 -13.73 -8.92 2.52
CA TYR A 45 -13.30 -7.73 1.77
C TYR A 45 -11.83 -7.37 2.08
N MET A 46 -11.45 -7.38 3.35
CA MET A 46 -10.07 -7.12 3.77
C MET A 46 -9.10 -8.11 3.12
N SER A 47 -9.45 -9.39 3.10
CA SER A 47 -8.62 -10.43 2.51
C SER A 47 -8.51 -10.30 0.99
N SER A 48 -9.60 -9.94 0.32
CA SER A 48 -9.61 -9.69 -1.12
C SER A 48 -8.76 -8.47 -1.49
N VAL A 49 -8.93 -7.37 -0.75
CA VAL A 49 -8.26 -6.09 -1.06
C VAL A 49 -6.79 -6.10 -0.67
N LEU A 50 -6.47 -6.55 0.55
CA LEU A 50 -5.12 -6.46 1.08
C LEU A 50 -4.26 -7.69 0.77
N LEU A 51 -4.85 -8.87 0.70
CA LEU A 51 -4.12 -10.12 0.50
C LEU A 51 -4.28 -10.71 -0.91
N HIS A 52 -5.10 -10.07 -1.75
CA HIS A 52 -5.44 -10.53 -3.10
C HIS A 52 -5.95 -12.00 -3.11
N LEU A 53 -6.63 -12.41 -2.05
CA LEU A 53 -7.25 -13.72 -2.00
C LEU A 53 -8.52 -13.73 -2.85
N PRO A 54 -8.76 -14.78 -3.65
CA PRO A 54 -10.06 -14.98 -4.28
C PRO A 54 -11.10 -15.22 -3.18
N VAL A 55 -12.15 -14.44 -3.18
CA VAL A 55 -13.30 -14.59 -2.28
C VAL A 55 -14.54 -14.65 -3.15
N ASP A 56 -15.46 -15.58 -2.82
CA ASP A 56 -16.75 -15.68 -3.48
C ASP A 56 -17.53 -14.36 -3.36
N GLU A 57 -18.63 -14.22 -4.10
CA GLU A 57 -19.49 -13.03 -4.06
C GLU A 57 -19.83 -12.66 -2.61
N LEU A 58 -19.35 -11.50 -2.19
CA LEU A 58 -19.62 -10.96 -0.85
C LEU A 58 -20.82 -10.00 -0.93
N PRO A 59 -21.69 -10.00 0.09
CA PRO A 59 -22.70 -8.97 0.23
C PRO A 59 -22.06 -7.59 0.32
N ASP A 60 -22.79 -6.55 -0.02
CA ASP A 60 -22.31 -5.18 0.04
C ASP A 60 -21.83 -4.83 1.47
N VAL A 61 -20.56 -4.48 1.60
CA VAL A 61 -19.92 -4.19 2.89
C VAL A 61 -20.56 -3.01 3.61
N ASP A 62 -21.12 -2.06 2.87
CA ASP A 62 -21.76 -0.85 3.42
C ASP A 62 -22.95 -1.23 4.33
N LEU A 63 -23.65 -2.33 4.03
CA LEU A 63 -24.77 -2.82 4.84
C LEU A 63 -24.33 -3.33 6.21
N TYR A 64 -23.10 -3.76 6.35
CA TYR A 64 -22.56 -4.37 7.56
C TYR A 64 -21.64 -3.45 8.36
N ALA A 65 -21.14 -2.38 7.75
CA ALA A 65 -20.21 -1.45 8.38
C ALA A 65 -20.77 -0.83 9.68
N VAL A 66 -22.09 -0.62 9.75
CA VAL A 66 -22.76 -0.04 10.94
C VAL A 66 -22.69 -0.97 12.15
N THR A 67 -22.69 -2.29 11.94
CA THR A 67 -22.71 -3.31 12.98
C THR A 67 -21.31 -3.63 13.52
N LEU A 68 -20.26 -3.19 12.83
CA LEU A 68 -18.87 -3.43 13.25
C LEU A 68 -18.51 -2.67 14.55
N PRO A 69 -17.66 -3.23 15.41
CA PRO A 69 -17.10 -2.52 16.56
C PRO A 69 -16.38 -1.22 16.13
N PRO A 70 -16.37 -0.15 16.94
CA PRO A 70 -15.89 1.18 16.53
C PRO A 70 -14.51 1.21 15.88
N GLY A 71 -13.50 0.55 16.47
CA GLY A 71 -12.13 0.50 15.89
C GLY A 71 -12.07 -0.23 14.55
N ILE A 72 -12.81 -1.34 14.40
CA ILE A 72 -12.93 -2.07 13.14
C ILE A 72 -13.74 -1.26 12.11
N LYS A 73 -14.77 -0.55 12.55
CA LYS A 73 -15.57 0.33 11.71
C LYS A 73 -14.73 1.41 11.04
N LEU A 74 -13.84 2.06 11.79
CA LEU A 74 -12.94 3.06 11.21
C LEU A 74 -11.95 2.41 10.22
N PHE A 75 -11.43 1.22 10.54
CA PHE A 75 -10.56 0.49 9.62
C PHE A 75 -11.30 -0.02 8.37
N SER A 76 -12.61 -0.35 8.50
CA SER A 76 -13.42 -0.75 7.34
C SER A 76 -13.54 0.38 6.31
N ALA A 77 -13.60 1.64 6.75
CA ALA A 77 -13.58 2.78 5.83
C ALA A 77 -12.30 2.82 4.98
N TYR A 78 -11.14 2.49 5.56
CA TYR A 78 -9.90 2.32 4.80
C TYR A 78 -10.01 1.20 3.76
N VAL A 79 -10.57 0.03 4.12
CA VAL A 79 -10.73 -1.10 3.18
C VAL A 79 -11.65 -0.73 2.02
N ILE A 80 -12.79 -0.06 2.31
CA ILE A 80 -13.74 0.41 1.29
C ILE A 80 -13.08 1.47 0.38
N ALA A 81 -12.34 2.41 0.97
CA ALA A 81 -11.58 3.40 0.21
C ALA A 81 -10.51 2.74 -0.68
N HIS A 82 -9.83 1.70 -0.20
CA HIS A 82 -8.84 0.96 -0.98
C HIS A 82 -9.48 0.23 -2.16
N MET A 83 -10.67 -0.34 -1.99
CA MET A 83 -11.44 -0.91 -3.12
C MET A 83 -11.74 0.13 -4.20
N ALA A 84 -12.18 1.34 -3.79
CA ALA A 84 -12.42 2.44 -4.73
C ALA A 84 -11.11 2.89 -5.40
N TYR A 85 -10.03 2.98 -4.64
CA TYR A 85 -8.69 3.31 -5.15
C TYR A 85 -8.22 2.34 -6.24
N LEU A 86 -8.36 1.02 -6.02
CA LEU A 86 -8.00 -0.02 -6.99
C LEU A 86 -8.83 0.05 -8.28
N LYS A 87 -10.05 0.60 -8.21
CA LYS A 87 -10.90 0.87 -9.39
C LYS A 87 -10.56 2.20 -10.10
N GLY A 88 -9.57 2.96 -9.60
CA GLY A 88 -9.24 4.29 -10.12
C GLY A 88 -10.19 5.41 -9.67
N GLU A 89 -11.12 5.12 -8.76
CA GLU A 89 -12.10 6.08 -8.22
C GLU A 89 -11.47 6.94 -7.11
N TYR A 90 -10.35 7.61 -7.39
CA TYR A 90 -9.53 8.30 -6.38
C TYR A 90 -10.29 9.39 -5.60
N GLY A 91 -11.18 10.11 -6.26
CA GLY A 91 -12.02 11.13 -5.59
C GLY A 91 -13.00 10.52 -4.59
N ARG A 92 -13.59 9.36 -4.91
CA ARG A 92 -14.46 8.61 -4.01
C ARG A 92 -13.67 8.05 -2.83
N ALA A 93 -12.54 7.42 -3.07
CA ALA A 93 -11.66 6.91 -2.03
C ALA A 93 -11.23 8.02 -1.05
N LEU A 94 -10.85 9.19 -1.58
CA LEU A 94 -10.49 10.36 -0.79
C LEU A 94 -11.65 10.81 0.10
N GLY A 95 -12.84 10.99 -0.48
CA GLY A 95 -14.03 11.42 0.28
C GLY A 95 -14.41 10.46 1.41
N ILE A 96 -14.29 9.15 1.18
CA ILE A 96 -14.52 8.12 2.23
C ILE A 96 -13.55 8.31 3.39
N CYS A 97 -12.25 8.49 3.12
CA CYS A 97 -11.23 8.66 4.15
C CYS A 97 -11.43 9.96 4.94
N GLU A 98 -11.69 11.07 4.25
CA GLU A 98 -11.93 12.37 4.88
C GLU A 98 -13.18 12.36 5.77
N ALA A 99 -14.28 11.77 5.29
CA ALA A 99 -15.50 11.61 6.09
C ALA A 99 -15.27 10.73 7.32
N ALA A 100 -14.57 9.59 7.16
CA ALA A 100 -14.27 8.70 8.27
C ALA A 100 -13.44 9.38 9.36
N LEU A 101 -12.43 10.16 8.97
CA LEU A 101 -11.62 10.94 9.92
C LEU A 101 -12.40 12.08 10.56
N MET A 102 -13.33 12.70 9.84
CA MET A 102 -14.16 13.81 10.35
C MET A 102 -15.18 13.35 11.39
N PHE A 103 -15.82 12.22 11.17
CA PHE A 103 -16.92 11.71 11.99
C PHE A 103 -16.51 10.61 12.97
N ARG A 104 -15.21 10.38 13.17
CA ARG A 104 -14.74 9.42 14.18
C ARG A 104 -15.14 9.87 15.58
N ASP A 105 -15.50 8.91 16.40
CA ASP A 105 -15.94 9.12 17.79
C ASP A 105 -14.79 9.12 18.81
N ASP A 106 -13.61 8.59 18.42
CA ASP A 106 -12.42 8.48 19.27
C ASP A 106 -11.14 8.49 18.44
N VAL A 107 -10.00 8.38 19.10
CA VAL A 107 -8.67 8.28 18.48
C VAL A 107 -8.28 6.83 18.32
N TYR A 108 -8.21 6.38 17.09
CA TYR A 108 -7.75 5.03 16.69
C TYR A 108 -6.46 5.14 15.84
N PRO A 109 -5.27 5.21 16.47
CA PRO A 109 -4.03 5.56 15.78
C PRO A 109 -3.75 4.68 14.57
N ILE A 110 -3.88 3.36 14.69
CA ILE A 110 -3.62 2.42 13.60
C ILE A 110 -4.52 2.72 12.40
N SER A 111 -5.84 2.79 12.60
CA SER A 111 -6.79 3.08 11.52
C SER A 111 -6.54 4.46 10.89
N MET A 112 -6.18 5.46 11.71
CA MET A 112 -5.87 6.80 11.23
C MET A 112 -4.62 6.82 10.33
N ILE A 113 -3.57 6.09 10.69
CA ILE A 113 -2.35 5.99 9.87
C ILE A 113 -2.69 5.42 8.49
N TYR A 114 -3.46 4.34 8.42
CA TYR A 114 -3.89 3.75 7.16
C TYR A 114 -4.77 4.70 6.33
N LEU A 115 -5.69 5.42 6.96
CA LEU A 115 -6.53 6.42 6.27
C LEU A 115 -5.70 7.59 5.73
N TYR A 116 -4.74 8.11 6.49
CA TYR A 116 -3.84 9.16 6.01
C TYR A 116 -2.92 8.66 4.88
N CYS A 117 -2.43 7.43 4.94
CA CYS A 117 -1.70 6.82 3.82
C CYS A 117 -2.58 6.73 2.56
N MET A 118 -3.85 6.34 2.71
CA MET A 118 -4.80 6.28 1.60
C MET A 118 -5.07 7.68 1.01
N ILE A 119 -5.25 8.71 1.86
CA ILE A 119 -5.38 10.09 1.41
C ILE A 119 -4.14 10.51 0.61
N ALA A 120 -2.94 10.21 1.12
CA ALA A 120 -1.68 10.52 0.42
C ALA A 120 -1.62 9.86 -0.96
N MET A 121 -1.97 8.57 -1.05
CA MET A 121 -2.02 7.81 -2.30
C MET A 121 -3.05 8.40 -3.29
N CYS A 122 -4.24 8.77 -2.83
CA CYS A 122 -5.27 9.40 -3.65
C CYS A 122 -4.79 10.77 -4.18
N GLN A 123 -4.23 11.60 -3.31
CA GLN A 123 -3.73 12.92 -3.68
C GLN A 123 -2.57 12.86 -4.68
N MET A 124 -1.69 11.83 -4.59
CA MET A 124 -0.65 11.57 -5.61
C MET A 124 -1.27 11.31 -6.99
N ASN A 125 -2.29 10.44 -7.06
CA ASN A 125 -2.97 10.13 -8.32
C ASN A 125 -3.76 11.32 -8.88
N LEU A 126 -4.27 12.19 -8.02
CA LEU A 126 -4.95 13.45 -8.39
C LEU A 126 -3.94 14.57 -8.69
N LYS A 127 -2.64 14.32 -8.63
CA LYS A 127 -1.54 15.28 -8.87
C LYS A 127 -1.51 16.46 -7.88
N HIS A 128 -2.04 16.29 -6.70
CA HIS A 128 -2.03 17.30 -5.61
C HIS A 128 -0.85 17.04 -4.67
N LEU A 129 0.38 17.23 -5.13
CA LEU A 129 1.62 16.85 -4.44
C LEU A 129 1.73 17.38 -3.01
N GLN A 130 1.40 18.64 -2.77
CA GLN A 130 1.52 19.21 -1.43
C GLN A 130 0.55 18.53 -0.46
N LYS A 131 -0.71 18.33 -0.87
CA LYS A 131 -1.70 17.63 -0.04
C LYS A 131 -1.30 16.19 0.24
N ALA A 132 -0.66 15.51 -0.73
CA ALA A 132 -0.13 14.17 -0.54
C ALA A 132 0.98 14.13 0.51
N LYS A 133 1.92 15.09 0.47
CA LYS A 133 2.98 15.25 1.48
C LYS A 133 2.42 15.52 2.86
N ASP A 134 1.47 16.45 2.96
CA ASP A 134 0.83 16.82 4.23
C ASP A 134 0.13 15.61 4.86
N ALA A 135 -0.63 14.84 4.07
CA ALA A 135 -1.29 13.63 4.54
C ALA A 135 -0.29 12.54 4.98
N LEU A 136 0.80 12.32 4.22
CA LEU A 136 1.84 11.39 4.63
C LEU A 136 2.47 11.82 5.97
N MET A 137 2.75 13.11 6.14
CA MET A 137 3.36 13.60 7.38
C MET A 137 2.43 13.48 8.58
N LEU A 138 1.11 13.60 8.39
CA LEU A 138 0.12 13.30 9.45
C LEU A 138 0.20 11.81 9.86
N ALA A 139 0.24 10.88 8.89
CA ALA A 139 0.43 9.46 9.18
C ALA A 139 1.77 9.20 9.91
N TRP A 140 2.86 9.79 9.40
CA TRP A 140 4.19 9.61 9.94
C TRP A 140 4.31 10.09 11.38
N ASN A 141 3.78 11.27 11.69
CA ASN A 141 3.84 11.84 13.03
C ASN A 141 3.10 11.01 14.09
N VAL A 142 2.06 10.28 13.70
CA VAL A 142 1.37 9.35 14.59
C VAL A 142 2.18 8.05 14.75
N ALA A 143 2.82 7.56 13.68
CA ALA A 143 3.46 6.26 13.64
C ALA A 143 4.88 6.23 14.22
N LYS A 144 5.64 7.34 14.09
CA LYS A 144 7.09 7.36 14.33
C LYS A 144 7.49 7.11 15.79
N GLU A 145 6.66 7.50 16.75
CA GLU A 145 6.96 7.34 18.19
C GLU A 145 7.02 5.87 18.60
N ASP A 146 6.12 5.06 18.04
CA ASP A 146 6.05 3.61 18.28
C ASP A 146 6.79 2.80 17.20
N GLU A 147 7.46 3.47 16.26
CA GLU A 147 8.08 2.86 15.07
C GLU A 147 7.11 1.92 14.31
N PHE A 148 5.84 2.28 14.24
CA PHE A 148 4.83 1.50 13.53
C PHE A 148 4.94 1.72 12.02
N LEU A 149 5.87 0.99 11.39
CA LEU A 149 6.27 1.18 10.00
C LEU A 149 5.46 0.38 8.98
N GLU A 150 4.69 -0.61 9.41
CA GLU A 150 3.96 -1.54 8.54
C GLU A 150 3.11 -0.84 7.47
N PRO A 151 2.29 0.19 7.76
CA PRO A 151 1.46 0.83 6.74
C PRO A 151 2.28 1.45 5.60
N PHE A 152 3.46 1.97 5.90
CA PHE A 152 4.35 2.57 4.89
C PHE A 152 5.08 1.50 4.07
N ILE A 153 5.41 0.36 4.68
CA ILE A 153 6.02 -0.79 4.00
C ILE A 153 5.04 -1.39 2.99
N GLU A 154 3.83 -1.65 3.43
CA GLU A 154 2.76 -2.26 2.63
C GLU A 154 2.36 -1.40 1.44
N HIS A 155 2.37 -0.07 1.60
CA HIS A 155 1.94 0.89 0.59
C HIS A 155 3.10 1.59 -0.14
N HIS A 156 4.35 1.18 0.05
CA HIS A 156 5.51 1.87 -0.52
C HIS A 156 5.36 2.16 -2.01
N GLY A 157 4.99 1.16 -2.80
CA GLY A 157 4.80 1.32 -4.24
C GLY A 157 3.66 2.28 -4.61
N LEU A 158 2.58 2.26 -3.84
CA LEU A 158 1.40 3.12 -4.07
C LEU A 158 1.62 4.56 -3.60
N LEU A 159 2.55 4.77 -2.68
CA LEU A 159 2.97 6.09 -2.20
C LEU A 159 3.90 6.84 -3.17
N GLN A 160 4.36 6.20 -4.25
CA GLN A 160 5.01 6.82 -5.40
C GLN A 160 6.16 7.77 -5.04
N GLY A 161 7.08 7.36 -4.18
CA GLY A 161 8.25 8.13 -3.77
C GLY A 161 8.00 9.21 -2.70
N LEU A 162 6.81 9.26 -2.09
CA LEU A 162 6.54 10.17 -0.97
C LEU A 162 7.48 9.91 0.22
N LEU A 163 7.76 8.63 0.52
CA LEU A 163 8.68 8.28 1.61
C LEU A 163 10.09 8.81 1.35
N GLU A 164 10.58 8.67 0.13
CA GLU A 164 11.88 9.17 -0.32
C GLU A 164 11.95 10.70 -0.27
N SER A 165 10.87 11.37 -0.66
CA SER A 165 10.84 12.83 -0.73
C SER A 165 10.69 13.50 0.62
N CYS A 166 9.97 12.88 1.56
CA CYS A 166 9.66 13.43 2.88
C CYS A 166 10.53 12.83 3.98
N ILE A 167 10.41 11.49 4.20
CA ILE A 167 10.94 10.84 5.39
C ILE A 167 12.46 10.70 5.35
N ARG A 168 13.05 10.39 4.19
CA ARG A 168 14.50 10.23 4.06
C ARG A 168 15.29 11.45 4.52
N LYS A 169 14.71 12.65 4.35
CA LYS A 169 15.36 13.91 4.77
C LYS A 169 15.11 14.23 6.23
N GLU A 170 13.95 13.85 6.76
CA GLU A 170 13.56 14.14 8.13
C GLU A 170 14.22 13.18 9.12
N ASP A 171 14.17 11.88 8.84
CA ASP A 171 14.77 10.83 9.66
C ASP A 171 15.41 9.75 8.78
N SER A 172 16.68 9.97 8.44
CA SER A 172 17.45 9.03 7.62
C SER A 172 17.64 7.66 8.27
N LYS A 173 17.72 7.59 9.62
CA LYS A 173 17.92 6.34 10.34
C LYS A 173 16.66 5.46 10.24
N LEU A 174 15.51 6.04 10.53
CA LEU A 174 14.24 5.33 10.49
C LEU A 174 13.84 4.99 9.05
N TYR A 175 14.15 5.88 8.09
CA TYR A 175 13.99 5.61 6.68
C TYR A 175 14.80 4.40 6.20
N ASN A 176 16.07 4.26 6.61
CA ASN A 176 16.89 3.12 6.23
C ASN A 176 16.30 1.80 6.79
N LYS A 177 15.87 1.81 8.06
CA LYS A 177 15.16 0.67 8.67
C LYS A 177 13.89 0.30 7.90
N LEU A 178 13.11 1.31 7.47
CA LEU A 178 11.91 1.12 6.65
C LEU A 178 12.28 0.54 5.28
N SER A 179 13.30 1.09 4.61
CA SER A 179 13.73 0.64 3.28
C SER A 179 14.14 -0.84 3.25
N ASP A 180 14.90 -1.30 4.26
CA ASP A 180 15.28 -2.71 4.38
C ASP A 180 14.05 -3.62 4.50
N LYS A 181 13.06 -3.20 5.29
CA LYS A 181 11.81 -3.93 5.47
C LYS A 181 10.95 -3.93 4.21
N VAL A 182 10.91 -2.82 3.46
CA VAL A 182 10.21 -2.75 2.16
C VAL A 182 10.78 -3.75 1.17
N ILE A 183 12.11 -3.87 1.08
CA ILE A 183 12.75 -4.83 0.19
C ILE A 183 12.38 -6.26 0.57
N ALA A 184 12.42 -6.60 1.87
CA ALA A 184 12.05 -7.93 2.35
C ALA A 184 10.57 -8.24 2.08
N PHE A 185 9.68 -7.29 2.36
CA PHE A 185 8.25 -7.41 2.11
C PHE A 185 7.93 -7.61 0.63
N SER A 186 8.49 -6.78 -0.25
CA SER A 186 8.25 -6.84 -1.69
C SER A 186 8.67 -8.18 -2.28
N ARG A 187 9.86 -8.69 -1.92
CA ARG A 187 10.33 -10.01 -2.34
C ARG A 187 9.38 -11.12 -1.91
N GLY A 188 8.99 -11.12 -0.64
CA GLY A 188 8.06 -12.11 -0.10
C GLY A 188 6.68 -12.03 -0.76
N TRP A 189 6.18 -10.83 -0.99
CA TRP A 189 4.91 -10.59 -1.67
C TRP A 189 4.90 -11.17 -3.08
N MET A 190 5.91 -10.84 -3.89
CA MET A 190 6.06 -11.37 -5.25
C MET A 190 6.19 -12.88 -5.27
N SER A 191 6.99 -13.46 -4.37
CA SER A 191 7.14 -14.91 -4.24
C SER A 191 5.82 -15.63 -3.95
N ILE A 192 4.89 -15.01 -3.19
CA ILE A 192 3.60 -15.60 -2.84
C ILE A 192 2.61 -15.51 -4.01
N HIS A 193 2.53 -14.36 -4.67
CA HIS A 193 1.51 -14.08 -5.69
C HIS A 193 1.93 -14.45 -7.11
N ASN A 194 3.23 -14.47 -7.41
CA ASN A 194 3.79 -14.80 -8.72
C ASN A 194 4.84 -15.92 -8.67
N PRO A 195 4.50 -17.13 -8.19
CA PRO A 195 5.48 -18.20 -8.00
C PRO A 195 6.12 -18.69 -9.31
N MET A 196 5.53 -18.38 -10.49
CA MET A 196 6.03 -18.80 -11.81
C MET A 196 6.99 -17.79 -12.42
N SER A 197 7.03 -16.55 -11.99
CA SER A 197 8.00 -15.55 -12.43
C SER A 197 9.26 -15.64 -11.55
N GLY A 198 10.07 -16.65 -11.78
CA GLY A 198 11.39 -16.74 -11.16
C GLY A 198 12.20 -15.49 -11.50
N ASN A 199 12.51 -14.67 -10.54
CA ASN A 199 13.10 -13.34 -10.60
C ASN A 199 12.17 -12.29 -11.22
N SER A 200 11.33 -11.67 -10.40
CA SER A 200 10.67 -10.42 -10.80
C SER A 200 11.77 -9.39 -11.06
N VAL A 201 11.75 -8.82 -12.24
CA VAL A 201 12.70 -7.79 -12.67
C VAL A 201 12.73 -6.61 -11.69
N THR A 202 11.62 -6.36 -11.00
CA THR A 202 11.49 -5.32 -9.97
C THR A 202 12.22 -5.64 -8.66
N ASP A 203 12.52 -6.92 -8.37
CA ASP A 203 13.25 -7.32 -7.14
C ASP A 203 14.71 -6.86 -7.14
N ALA A 204 15.24 -6.52 -8.29
CA ALA A 204 16.60 -5.99 -8.44
C ALA A 204 16.69 -4.49 -8.14
N LEU A 205 15.56 -3.78 -7.98
CA LEU A 205 15.53 -2.35 -7.74
C LEU A 205 15.61 -2.04 -6.24
N SER A 206 16.41 -1.03 -5.87
CA SER A 206 16.31 -0.40 -4.55
C SER A 206 15.01 0.40 -4.45
N THR A 207 14.61 0.81 -3.25
CA THR A 207 13.41 1.63 -3.01
C THR A 207 13.44 2.94 -3.80
N VAL A 208 14.58 3.60 -3.86
CA VAL A 208 14.78 4.82 -4.66
C VAL A 208 14.67 4.55 -6.16
N GLU A 209 15.29 3.48 -6.66
CA GLU A 209 15.17 3.08 -8.07
C GLU A 209 13.73 2.74 -8.42
N PHE A 210 13.04 2.02 -7.55
CA PHE A 210 11.62 1.69 -7.73
C PHE A 210 10.76 2.96 -7.79
N SER A 211 10.97 3.91 -6.89
CA SER A 211 10.25 5.20 -6.90
C SER A 211 10.49 6.00 -8.17
N ILE A 212 11.75 6.06 -8.64
CA ILE A 212 12.09 6.71 -9.91
C ILE A 212 11.41 6.01 -11.10
N ALA A 213 11.45 4.68 -11.14
CA ALA A 213 10.79 3.89 -12.18
C ALA A 213 9.28 4.10 -12.20
N MET A 214 8.64 4.12 -11.01
CA MET A 214 7.21 4.37 -10.86
C MET A 214 6.81 5.77 -11.37
N LEU A 215 7.53 6.82 -10.97
CA LEU A 215 7.27 8.18 -11.45
C LEU A 215 7.50 8.30 -12.95
N ALA A 216 8.57 7.69 -13.45
CA ALA A 216 8.90 7.67 -14.88
C ALA A 216 7.83 6.95 -15.72
N SER A 217 7.24 5.86 -15.22
CA SER A 217 6.15 5.15 -15.87
C SER A 217 4.85 5.95 -15.94
N ARG A 218 4.71 6.98 -15.10
CA ARG A 218 3.58 7.94 -15.06
C ARG A 218 3.86 9.23 -15.82
N ASP A 219 4.77 9.17 -16.75
CA ASP A 219 5.13 10.27 -17.68
C ASP A 219 5.75 11.51 -16.99
N TRP A 220 6.25 11.38 -15.75
CA TRP A 220 7.04 12.45 -15.12
C TRP A 220 8.37 12.59 -15.84
N ASN A 221 8.78 13.79 -16.23
CA ASN A 221 10.09 14.01 -16.83
C ASN A 221 11.22 14.00 -15.77
N ASN A 222 12.48 13.96 -16.22
CA ASN A 222 13.63 13.85 -15.31
C ASN A 222 13.79 15.07 -14.39
N GLN A 223 13.38 16.26 -14.82
CA GLN A 223 13.40 17.45 -13.98
C GLN A 223 12.35 17.36 -12.88
N GLU A 224 11.13 16.98 -13.21
CA GLU A 224 10.04 16.80 -12.23
C GLU A 224 10.41 15.75 -11.17
N ILE A 225 10.96 14.61 -11.58
CA ILE A 225 11.43 13.56 -10.67
C ILE A 225 12.57 14.07 -9.78
N ALA A 226 13.51 14.82 -10.36
CA ALA A 226 14.65 15.40 -9.64
C ALA A 226 14.17 16.38 -8.56
N ASP A 227 13.31 17.31 -8.92
CA ASP A 227 12.75 18.32 -8.01
C ASP A 227 11.95 17.66 -6.88
N TYR A 228 11.16 16.63 -7.22
CA TYR A 228 10.34 15.92 -6.26
C TYR A 228 11.14 15.10 -5.26
N LEU A 229 12.13 14.33 -5.71
CA LEU A 229 12.96 13.44 -4.86
C LEU A 229 14.18 14.16 -4.27
N GLY A 230 14.47 15.39 -4.68
CA GLY A 230 15.62 16.18 -4.24
C GLY A 230 16.95 15.68 -4.81
N PHE A 231 16.95 15.30 -6.08
CA PHE A 231 18.15 14.94 -6.85
C PHE A 231 18.47 16.00 -7.91
N SER A 232 19.58 15.82 -8.63
CA SER A 232 19.82 16.50 -9.90
C SER A 232 19.19 15.73 -11.07
N PRO A 233 18.80 16.38 -12.18
CA PRO A 233 18.30 15.69 -13.37
C PRO A 233 19.31 14.68 -13.93
N ASN A 234 20.61 14.96 -13.83
CA ASN A 234 21.67 14.03 -14.22
C ASN A 234 21.71 12.79 -13.32
N THR A 235 21.47 12.96 -12.04
CA THR A 235 21.35 11.84 -11.08
C THR A 235 20.16 10.95 -11.46
N VAL A 236 19.01 11.53 -11.77
CA VAL A 236 17.82 10.79 -12.23
C VAL A 236 18.11 10.04 -13.53
N LYS A 237 18.78 10.67 -14.49
CA LYS A 237 19.20 10.02 -15.75
C LYS A 237 20.10 8.81 -15.48
N THR A 238 21.05 8.93 -14.55
CA THR A 238 21.94 7.82 -14.16
C THR A 238 21.16 6.67 -13.52
N TYR A 239 20.21 6.99 -12.65
CA TYR A 239 19.32 5.97 -12.06
C TYR A 239 18.49 5.27 -13.15
N LEU A 240 17.87 6.01 -14.06
CA LEU A 240 17.08 5.43 -15.14
C LEU A 240 17.91 4.48 -16.03
N SER A 241 19.15 4.84 -16.35
CA SER A 241 20.04 3.95 -17.11
C SER A 241 20.30 2.63 -16.36
N ARG A 242 20.57 2.69 -15.05
CA ARG A 242 20.74 1.49 -14.20
C ARG A 242 19.46 0.67 -14.08
N ILE A 243 18.31 1.34 -13.96
CA ILE A 243 16.99 0.70 -13.92
C ILE A 243 16.75 -0.07 -15.22
N TYR A 244 17.00 0.53 -16.37
CA TYR A 244 16.81 -0.12 -17.67
C TYR A 244 17.72 -1.35 -17.81
N GLU A 245 18.98 -1.26 -17.38
CA GLU A 245 19.91 -2.40 -17.36
C GLU A 245 19.40 -3.52 -16.44
N LYS A 246 19.00 -3.19 -15.19
CA LYS A 246 18.49 -4.17 -14.23
C LYS A 246 17.19 -4.83 -14.68
N MET A 247 16.33 -4.09 -15.36
CA MET A 247 15.03 -4.57 -15.84
C MET A 247 15.11 -5.19 -17.24
N ASN A 248 16.30 -5.17 -17.87
CA ASN A 248 16.51 -5.62 -19.24
C ASN A 248 15.51 -5.00 -20.23
N ILE A 249 15.32 -3.69 -20.14
CA ILE A 249 14.47 -2.87 -21.01
C ILE A 249 15.30 -1.79 -21.70
N ASN A 250 14.83 -1.31 -22.84
CA ASN A 250 15.56 -0.33 -23.65
C ASN A 250 14.93 1.06 -23.69
N LYS A 251 13.65 1.16 -23.32
CA LYS A 251 12.86 2.38 -23.46
C LYS A 251 12.06 2.68 -22.20
N ARG A 252 11.86 3.98 -21.95
CA ARG A 252 11.05 4.47 -20.84
C ARG A 252 9.62 3.93 -20.84
N ASP A 253 9.01 3.86 -22.02
CA ASP A 253 7.62 3.38 -22.16
C ASP A 253 7.43 1.93 -21.71
N GLU A 254 8.48 1.12 -21.76
CA GLU A 254 8.44 -0.26 -21.31
C GLU A 254 8.24 -0.38 -19.80
N LEU A 255 8.59 0.66 -19.01
CA LEU A 255 8.33 0.71 -17.58
C LEU A 255 6.85 0.52 -17.24
N LYS A 256 5.95 1.03 -18.09
CA LYS A 256 4.48 0.90 -17.89
C LYS A 256 4.03 -0.56 -17.82
N ASN A 257 4.74 -1.49 -18.46
CA ASN A 257 4.41 -2.91 -18.44
C ASN A 257 4.69 -3.56 -17.09
N TYR A 258 5.57 -2.97 -16.27
CA TYR A 258 6.03 -3.54 -15.01
C TYR A 258 5.50 -2.79 -13.79
N MET A 259 5.22 -1.46 -13.91
CA MET A 259 4.92 -0.59 -12.78
C MET A 259 3.44 -0.27 -12.58
N LEU A 260 2.58 -0.47 -13.58
CA LEU A 260 1.18 -0.02 -13.57
C LEU A 260 0.14 -1.14 -13.55
N LYS A 261 0.55 -2.35 -13.29
CA LYS A 261 -0.40 -3.48 -13.16
C LYS A 261 -0.67 -3.80 -11.71
#